data_4ad025b91802d54bad93d3030ee4fe9d
#
_entry.id   4ad025b91802d54bad93d3030ee4fe9d
#
_cell.length_a   1.000
_cell.length_b   1.000
_cell.length_c   1.000
_cell.angle_alpha   90.00
_cell.angle_beta   90.00
_cell.angle_gamma   90.00
#
_symmetry.space_group_name_H-M   'P 1'
#
loop_
_entity.id
_entity.type
_entity.pdbx_description
1 polymer ?
#
loop_
_entity_poly.entity_id
_entity_poly.type
_entity_poly.pdbx_seq_one_letter_code
_entity_poly.pdbx_strand_id
1 'polypeptide(L)'
;MFCHLVFVNLDPTAPALADESAFLSDEIMSYAPDLANLTHAHTLTYRIQANWKAVVDNFLECYHCPVAHRDFCTLVEMDTYKVKTHGIYSSHMAKAGRGDNKAYGVESASVTDHAVWYLWPNTTLMRYPGRGNFMVWRFYPDGPEQTYEVFDFFFET
;
A
#
# COMPACT_ATOMS: atom_id res chain seq x y z
N MET A 1 0.15 -9.08 -16.88
CA MET A 1 0.89 -8.87 -15.61
C MET A 1 0.97 -7.38 -15.39
N PHE A 2 0.65 -6.89 -14.20
CA PHE A 2 0.60 -5.48 -13.84
C PHE A 2 1.54 -5.25 -12.66
N CYS A 3 2.58 -4.42 -12.82
CA CYS A 3 3.61 -4.18 -11.80
C CYS A 3 4.15 -5.46 -11.14
N HIS A 4 4.53 -6.45 -11.93
CA HIS A 4 4.98 -7.78 -11.49
C HIS A 4 3.92 -8.61 -10.70
N LEU A 5 2.69 -8.12 -10.60
CA LEU A 5 1.57 -8.81 -9.98
C LEU A 5 0.63 -9.40 -11.05
N VAL A 6 -0.05 -10.48 -10.72
CA VAL A 6 -1.07 -11.11 -11.58
C VAL A 6 -2.44 -10.79 -11.00
N PHE A 7 -3.27 -10.13 -11.80
CA PHE A 7 -4.68 -9.90 -11.49
C PHE A 7 -5.53 -10.76 -12.40
N VAL A 8 -6.62 -11.29 -11.87
CA VAL A 8 -7.57 -12.13 -12.61
C VAL A 8 -8.96 -11.53 -12.46
N ASN A 9 -9.67 -11.38 -13.57
CA ASN A 9 -11.08 -11.07 -13.60
C ASN A 9 -11.83 -12.24 -14.27
N LEU A 10 -12.92 -12.69 -13.67
CA LEU A 10 -13.74 -13.77 -14.20
C LEU A 10 -14.76 -13.30 -15.23
N ASP A 11 -14.97 -11.99 -15.35
CA ASP A 11 -15.79 -11.42 -16.42
C ASP A 11 -14.95 -11.29 -17.70
N PRO A 12 -15.25 -12.08 -18.76
CA PRO A 12 -14.49 -12.03 -20.00
C PRO A 12 -14.69 -10.74 -20.80
N THR A 13 -15.65 -9.90 -20.41
CA THR A 13 -15.95 -8.61 -21.05
C THR A 13 -15.36 -7.43 -20.31
N ALA A 14 -14.79 -7.66 -19.11
CA ALA A 14 -14.15 -6.59 -18.34
C ALA A 14 -12.98 -5.98 -19.08
N PRO A 15 -12.82 -4.64 -19.05
CA PRO A 15 -11.63 -3.99 -19.59
C PRO A 15 -10.37 -4.45 -18.86
N ALA A 16 -9.23 -4.31 -19.52
CA ALA A 16 -7.96 -4.61 -18.85
C ALA A 16 -7.73 -3.65 -17.68
N LEU A 17 -7.19 -4.16 -16.56
CA LEU A 17 -6.86 -3.35 -15.40
C LEU A 17 -5.98 -2.15 -15.75
N ALA A 18 -5.04 -2.33 -16.67
CA ALA A 18 -4.16 -1.26 -17.12
C ALA A 18 -4.88 -0.10 -17.81
N ASP A 19 -6.01 -0.38 -18.49
CA ASP A 19 -6.80 0.64 -19.17
C ASP A 19 -7.66 1.44 -18.16
N GLU A 20 -8.19 0.77 -17.13
CA GLU A 20 -8.99 1.42 -16.10
C GLU A 20 -8.16 2.16 -15.04
N SER A 21 -6.96 1.71 -14.79
CA SER A 21 -6.03 2.28 -13.82
C SER A 21 -4.93 3.13 -14.46
N ALA A 22 -5.27 3.91 -15.49
CA ALA A 22 -4.35 4.75 -16.23
C ALA A 22 -3.33 5.46 -15.30
N PHE A 23 -2.04 5.38 -15.63
CA PHE A 23 -0.89 5.94 -14.90
C PHE A 23 -0.53 5.22 -13.58
N LEU A 24 -1.33 4.32 -13.04
CA LEU A 24 -1.01 3.64 -11.78
C LEU A 24 0.29 2.84 -11.87
N SER A 25 0.52 2.14 -13.00
CA SER A 25 1.77 1.39 -13.21
C SER A 25 2.99 2.30 -13.19
N ASP A 26 2.93 3.43 -13.88
CA ASP A 26 4.05 4.39 -13.94
C ASP A 26 4.28 5.05 -12.59
N GLU A 27 3.21 5.37 -11.88
CA GLU A 27 3.29 5.92 -10.53
C GLU A 27 3.93 4.92 -9.56
N ILE A 28 3.50 3.65 -9.55
CA ILE A 28 4.11 2.60 -8.73
C ILE A 28 5.60 2.46 -9.06
N MET A 29 5.96 2.36 -10.34
CA MET A 29 7.35 2.21 -10.75
C MET A 29 8.22 3.42 -10.42
N SER A 30 7.65 4.61 -10.30
CA SER A 30 8.38 5.80 -9.86
C SER A 30 8.76 5.77 -8.38
N TYR A 31 7.94 5.14 -7.53
CA TYR A 31 8.22 4.96 -6.10
C TYR A 31 8.92 3.64 -5.77
N ALA A 32 8.75 2.63 -6.59
CA ALA A 32 9.35 1.30 -6.41
C ALA A 32 10.10 0.85 -7.69
N PRO A 33 11.16 1.57 -8.12
CA PRO A 33 11.91 1.21 -9.32
C PRO A 33 12.64 -0.13 -9.20
N ASP A 34 12.82 -0.60 -7.99
CA ASP A 34 13.46 -1.86 -7.62
C ASP A 34 12.48 -3.05 -7.47
N LEU A 35 11.19 -2.84 -7.75
CA LEU A 35 10.12 -3.82 -7.52
C LEU A 35 10.42 -5.20 -8.16
N ALA A 36 11.05 -5.22 -9.34
CA ALA A 36 11.41 -6.46 -10.03
C ALA A 36 12.48 -7.30 -9.31
N ASN A 37 13.23 -6.69 -8.40
CA ASN A 37 14.32 -7.31 -7.65
C ASN A 37 13.88 -7.78 -6.25
N LEU A 38 12.64 -7.46 -5.86
CA LEU A 38 12.14 -7.83 -4.56
C LEU A 38 11.64 -9.28 -4.56
N THR A 39 11.91 -9.98 -3.47
CA THR A 39 11.44 -11.35 -3.25
C THR A 39 10.44 -11.40 -2.11
N HIS A 40 9.47 -12.31 -2.21
CA HIS A 40 8.52 -12.56 -1.13
C HIS A 40 9.28 -13.09 0.09
N ALA A 41 9.13 -12.39 1.21
CA ALA A 41 9.83 -12.70 2.45
C ALA A 41 8.89 -13.28 3.51
N HIS A 42 7.68 -12.76 3.63
CA HIS A 42 6.76 -13.16 4.69
C HIS A 42 5.30 -12.85 4.34
N THR A 43 4.39 -13.65 4.90
CA THR A 43 2.94 -13.40 4.87
C THR A 43 2.41 -13.35 6.29
N LEU A 44 1.67 -12.29 6.63
CA LEU A 44 0.87 -12.20 7.85
C LEU A 44 -0.61 -12.25 7.50
N THR A 45 -1.40 -12.82 8.41
CA THR A 45 -2.85 -12.88 8.26
C THR A 45 -3.53 -12.48 9.56
N TYR A 46 -4.65 -11.78 9.45
CA TYR A 46 -5.46 -11.36 10.59
C TYR A 46 -6.95 -11.63 10.34
N ARG A 47 -7.68 -11.80 11.43
CA ARG A 47 -9.14 -11.76 11.45
C ARG A 47 -9.58 -10.58 12.30
N ILE A 48 -10.29 -9.66 11.68
CA ILE A 48 -10.77 -8.43 12.31
C ILE A 48 -12.27 -8.56 12.53
N GLN A 49 -12.74 -8.24 13.74
CA GLN A 49 -14.15 -8.22 14.11
C GLN A 49 -14.79 -6.91 13.67
N ALA A 50 -14.77 -6.67 12.36
CA ALA A 50 -15.36 -5.51 11.73
C ALA A 50 -15.72 -5.80 10.28
N ASN A 51 -16.69 -5.08 9.74
CA ASN A 51 -17.01 -5.12 8.32
C ASN A 51 -15.83 -4.60 7.49
N TRP A 52 -15.54 -5.28 6.38
CA TRP A 52 -14.41 -4.94 5.52
C TRP A 52 -14.42 -3.47 5.02
N LYS A 53 -15.60 -2.89 4.81
CA LYS A 53 -15.69 -1.47 4.42
C LYS A 53 -15.22 -0.56 5.54
N ALA A 54 -15.57 -0.84 6.80
CA ALA A 54 -15.10 -0.07 7.94
C ALA A 54 -13.58 -0.22 8.13
N VAL A 55 -13.02 -1.39 7.85
CA VAL A 55 -11.56 -1.62 7.88
C VAL A 55 -10.89 -0.80 6.78
N VAL A 56 -11.43 -0.83 5.57
CA VAL A 56 -10.91 -0.04 4.43
C VAL A 56 -11.06 1.47 4.69
N ASP A 57 -12.19 1.93 5.19
CA ASP A 57 -12.41 3.35 5.52
C ASP A 57 -11.40 3.84 6.55
N ASN A 58 -11.13 3.05 7.60
CA ASN A 58 -10.08 3.37 8.57
C ASN A 58 -8.68 3.43 7.94
N PHE A 59 -8.40 2.55 7.00
CA PHE A 59 -7.11 2.56 6.28
C PHE A 59 -6.97 3.79 5.36
N LEU A 60 -8.04 4.23 4.69
CA LEU A 60 -8.01 5.31 3.69
C LEU A 60 -7.92 6.72 4.30
N GLU A 61 -7.95 6.85 5.61
CA GLU A 61 -7.73 8.09 6.31
C GLU A 61 -6.51 7.97 7.24
N CYS A 62 -5.95 9.09 7.69
CA CYS A 62 -4.80 9.08 8.61
C CYS A 62 -5.04 9.99 9.84
N TYR A 63 -6.30 10.25 10.19
CA TYR A 63 -6.66 11.01 11.39
C TYR A 63 -6.23 10.29 12.68
N HIS A 64 -6.28 8.96 12.67
CA HIS A 64 -5.86 8.14 13.80
C HIS A 64 -4.32 7.96 13.87
N CYS A 65 -3.58 8.22 12.79
CA CYS A 65 -2.15 7.94 12.72
C CYS A 65 -1.33 8.56 13.87
N PRO A 66 -1.53 9.84 14.27
CA PRO A 66 -0.76 10.43 15.36
C PRO A 66 -0.99 9.77 16.72
N VAL A 67 -2.09 9.07 16.88
CA VAL A 67 -2.46 8.37 18.13
C VAL A 67 -2.07 6.90 18.10
N ALA A 68 -2.43 6.20 17.02
CA ALA A 68 -2.29 4.76 16.88
C ALA A 68 -0.96 4.33 16.24
N HIS A 69 -0.40 5.15 15.33
CA HIS A 69 0.78 4.82 14.52
C HIS A 69 1.90 5.85 14.68
N ARG A 70 2.31 6.09 15.93
CA ARG A 70 3.30 7.13 16.26
C ARG A 70 4.63 6.93 15.54
N ASP A 71 5.09 5.70 15.39
CA ASP A 71 6.34 5.40 14.70
C ASP A 71 6.23 5.70 13.19
N PHE A 72 5.07 5.43 12.59
CA PHE A 72 4.79 5.86 11.21
C PHE A 72 4.87 7.38 11.06
N CYS A 73 4.33 8.15 12.01
CA CYS A 73 4.40 9.61 12.00
C CYS A 73 5.83 10.16 12.21
N THR A 74 6.79 9.34 12.63
CA THR A 74 8.21 9.70 12.63
C THR A 74 8.92 9.30 11.33
N LEU A 75 8.37 8.28 10.65
CA LEU A 75 8.90 7.76 9.40
C LEU A 75 8.56 8.67 8.21
N VAL A 76 7.41 9.34 8.24
CA VAL A 76 6.92 10.22 7.17
C VAL A 76 6.62 11.63 7.68
N GLU A 77 6.77 12.61 6.80
CA GLU A 77 6.43 14.00 7.05
C GLU A 77 4.91 14.20 6.89
N MET A 78 4.16 14.11 7.99
CA MET A 78 2.67 14.11 7.97
C MET A 78 2.06 15.34 7.30
N ASP A 79 2.69 16.51 7.40
CA ASP A 79 2.26 17.75 6.73
C ASP A 79 2.31 17.64 5.19
N THR A 80 3.04 16.67 4.68
CA THR A 80 3.15 16.40 3.24
C THR A 80 2.21 15.29 2.77
N TYR A 81 1.51 14.63 3.69
CA TYR A 81 0.60 13.53 3.37
C TYR A 81 -0.56 14.01 2.51
N LYS A 82 -0.69 13.43 1.32
CA LYS A 82 -1.71 13.81 0.33
C LYS A 82 -2.42 12.58 -0.18
N VAL A 83 -3.74 12.70 -0.31
CA VAL A 83 -4.60 11.70 -0.90
C VAL A 83 -5.17 12.22 -2.21
N LYS A 84 -5.18 11.38 -3.25
CA LYS A 84 -5.85 11.64 -4.52
C LYS A 84 -6.67 10.42 -4.93
N THR A 85 -7.82 10.65 -5.55
CA THR A 85 -8.68 9.60 -6.11
C THR A 85 -8.61 9.59 -7.64
N HIS A 86 -8.59 8.39 -8.22
CA HIS A 86 -8.38 8.17 -9.65
C HIS A 86 -9.31 7.06 -10.19
N GLY A 87 -10.61 7.29 -10.19
CA GLY A 87 -11.56 6.27 -10.64
C GLY A 87 -11.56 5.04 -9.71
N ILE A 88 -10.91 3.95 -10.15
CA ILE A 88 -10.88 2.69 -9.41
C ILE A 88 -9.77 2.60 -8.35
N TYR A 89 -8.91 3.59 -8.21
CA TYR A 89 -7.85 3.60 -7.20
C TYR A 89 -7.70 4.96 -6.52
N SER A 90 -7.06 4.96 -5.35
CA SER A 90 -6.55 6.17 -4.72
C SER A 90 -5.07 6.05 -4.46
N SER A 91 -4.35 7.18 -4.49
CA SER A 91 -2.95 7.28 -4.11
C SER A 91 -2.77 8.13 -2.87
N HIS A 92 -1.90 7.67 -1.97
CA HIS A 92 -1.56 8.31 -0.71
C HIS A 92 -0.05 8.47 -0.65
N MET A 93 0.42 9.70 -0.65
CA MET A 93 1.85 10.01 -0.77
C MET A 93 2.30 10.89 0.38
N ALA A 94 3.49 10.62 0.90
CA ALA A 94 4.16 11.48 1.86
C ALA A 94 5.66 11.46 1.66
N LYS A 95 6.33 12.56 1.98
CA LYS A 95 7.80 12.60 2.03
C LYS A 95 8.31 11.81 3.21
N ALA A 96 9.53 11.28 3.08
CA ALA A 96 10.24 10.71 4.21
C ALA A 96 10.43 11.75 5.31
N GLY A 97 10.25 11.34 6.55
CA GLY A 97 10.47 12.18 7.72
C GLY A 97 11.93 12.60 7.84
N ARG A 98 12.15 13.79 8.39
CA ARG A 98 13.50 14.38 8.58
C ARG A 98 14.08 14.15 9.97
N GLY A 99 13.32 13.50 10.84
CA GLY A 99 13.67 13.38 12.24
C GLY A 99 14.22 12.00 12.62
N ASP A 100 14.35 11.80 13.92
CA ASP A 100 14.75 10.53 14.52
C ASP A 100 13.67 9.46 14.31
N ASN A 101 13.64 8.92 13.11
CA ASN A 101 12.84 7.75 12.82
C ASN A 101 13.32 6.59 13.71
N LYS A 102 12.41 6.04 14.49
CA LYS A 102 12.67 4.95 15.43
C LYS A 102 12.37 3.57 14.87
N ALA A 103 11.79 3.49 13.68
CA ALA A 103 11.37 2.22 13.10
C ALA A 103 12.57 1.47 12.46
N TYR A 104 13.30 2.14 11.54
CA TYR A 104 14.48 1.57 10.85
C TYR A 104 15.23 2.65 10.06
N GLY A 105 16.46 2.34 9.60
CA GLY A 105 17.27 3.26 8.77
C GLY A 105 16.73 3.40 7.35
N VAL A 106 16.66 4.63 6.84
CA VAL A 106 16.14 4.96 5.50
C VAL A 106 17.21 5.52 4.55
N GLU A 107 18.43 5.74 5.02
CA GLU A 107 19.46 6.58 4.38
C GLU A 107 20.02 6.01 3.07
N SER A 108 19.92 4.70 2.84
CA SER A 108 20.52 4.02 1.69
C SER A 108 19.56 3.79 0.52
N ALA A 109 18.36 4.36 0.57
CA ALA A 109 17.35 4.14 -0.46
C ALA A 109 17.48 5.13 -1.63
N SER A 110 17.24 4.66 -2.86
CA SER A 110 17.15 5.50 -4.05
C SER A 110 15.86 6.32 -4.08
N VAL A 111 14.79 5.79 -3.50
CA VAL A 111 13.50 6.47 -3.28
C VAL A 111 13.17 6.37 -1.80
N THR A 112 13.06 7.51 -1.15
CA THR A 112 12.81 7.60 0.28
C THR A 112 11.35 7.91 0.63
N ASP A 113 10.56 8.39 -0.33
CA ASP A 113 9.20 8.82 -0.08
C ASP A 113 8.25 7.62 0.11
N HIS A 114 7.22 7.85 0.90
CA HIS A 114 6.16 6.89 1.15
C HIS A 114 5.09 6.97 0.07
N ALA A 115 4.61 5.82 -0.39
CA ALA A 115 3.50 5.73 -1.32
C ALA A 115 2.60 4.53 -1.01
N VAL A 116 1.30 4.76 -1.10
CA VAL A 116 0.26 3.72 -0.97
C VAL A 116 -0.76 3.92 -2.07
N TRP A 117 -1.18 2.81 -2.65
CA TRP A 117 -2.25 2.78 -3.64
C TRP A 117 -3.31 1.78 -3.18
N TYR A 118 -4.51 2.28 -2.98
CA TYR A 118 -5.67 1.41 -2.77
C TYR A 118 -6.36 1.19 -4.09
N LEU A 119 -6.41 -0.05 -4.55
CA LEU A 119 -7.09 -0.50 -5.75
C LEU A 119 -8.41 -1.15 -5.35
N TRP A 120 -9.49 -0.54 -5.77
CA TRP A 120 -10.84 -1.08 -5.52
C TRP A 120 -10.98 -2.50 -6.09
N PRO A 121 -11.66 -3.44 -5.40
CA PRO A 121 -12.38 -3.18 -4.12
C PRO A 121 -11.56 -3.48 -2.85
N ASN A 122 -10.42 -4.16 -2.92
CA ASN A 122 -9.88 -4.80 -1.74
C ASN A 122 -8.35 -4.98 -1.72
N THR A 123 -7.63 -4.31 -2.57
CA THR A 123 -6.17 -4.49 -2.66
C THR A 123 -5.44 -3.19 -2.41
N THR A 124 -4.44 -3.24 -1.56
CA THR A 124 -3.54 -2.12 -1.31
C THR A 124 -2.12 -2.51 -1.69
N LEU A 125 -1.43 -1.61 -2.36
CA LEU A 125 -0.02 -1.72 -2.70
C LEU A 125 0.72 -0.62 -1.95
N MET A 126 1.82 -0.95 -1.26
CA MET A 126 2.48 -0.02 -0.36
C MET A 126 3.99 -0.04 -0.53
N ARG A 127 4.59 1.15 -0.56
CA ARG A 127 6.01 1.38 -0.48
C ARG A 127 6.30 2.26 0.73
N TYR A 128 7.11 1.77 1.65
CA TYR A 128 7.58 2.54 2.80
C TYR A 128 8.94 3.19 2.49
N PRO A 129 9.27 4.31 3.16
CA PRO A 129 10.61 4.89 3.09
C PRO A 129 11.68 3.86 3.37
N GLY A 130 12.83 3.95 2.70
CA GLY A 130 13.95 3.07 2.96
C GLY A 130 14.26 2.11 1.82
N ARG A 131 15.15 1.16 2.10
CA ARG A 131 15.67 0.19 1.17
C ARG A 131 14.57 -0.73 0.63
N GLY A 132 14.79 -1.36 -0.52
CA GLY A 132 13.87 -2.20 -1.28
C GLY A 132 12.84 -2.95 -0.45
N ASN A 133 11.63 -2.42 -0.41
CA ASN A 133 10.48 -3.02 0.26
C ASN A 133 9.20 -2.77 -0.55
N PHE A 134 8.29 -3.70 -0.49
CA PHE A 134 6.95 -3.55 -1.05
C PHE A 134 5.99 -4.44 -0.26
N MET A 135 4.77 -3.99 -0.09
CA MET A 135 3.75 -4.77 0.58
C MET A 135 2.47 -4.79 -0.26
N VAL A 136 1.85 -5.97 -0.31
CA VAL A 136 0.51 -6.17 -0.86
C VAL A 136 -0.41 -6.55 0.28
N TRP A 137 -1.41 -5.73 0.55
CA TRP A 137 -2.40 -5.97 1.58
C TRP A 137 -3.77 -6.18 0.93
N ARG A 138 -4.43 -7.25 1.29
CA ARG A 138 -5.74 -7.63 0.74
C ARG A 138 -6.75 -7.82 1.84
N PHE A 139 -7.95 -7.31 1.59
CA PHE A 139 -9.09 -7.37 2.49
C PHE A 139 -10.14 -8.33 1.94
N TYR A 140 -10.48 -9.37 2.67
CA TYR A 140 -11.48 -10.34 2.27
C TYR A 140 -12.67 -10.29 3.23
N PRO A 141 -13.90 -9.98 2.72
CA PRO A 141 -15.09 -10.11 3.52
C PRO A 141 -15.25 -11.54 4.05
N ASP A 142 -15.41 -11.71 5.36
CA ASP A 142 -15.71 -13.00 6.01
C ASP A 142 -17.06 -12.88 6.75
N GLY A 143 -18.10 -12.48 5.99
CA GLY A 143 -19.41 -12.13 6.51
C GLY A 143 -19.58 -10.62 6.79
N PRO A 144 -20.71 -10.21 7.35
CA PRO A 144 -21.04 -8.79 7.55
C PRO A 144 -20.22 -8.12 8.65
N GLU A 145 -19.69 -8.88 9.61
CA GLU A 145 -19.03 -8.38 10.82
C GLU A 145 -17.58 -8.84 10.97
N GLN A 146 -17.04 -9.50 9.94
CA GLN A 146 -15.67 -10.00 9.96
C GLN A 146 -14.94 -9.69 8.65
N THR A 147 -13.65 -9.43 8.79
CA THR A 147 -12.72 -9.27 7.67
C THR A 147 -11.50 -10.18 7.90
N TYR A 148 -11.12 -10.89 6.86
CA TYR A 148 -9.86 -11.61 6.80
C TYR A 148 -8.86 -10.79 5.99
N GLU A 149 -7.69 -10.56 6.56
CA GLU A 149 -6.63 -9.76 5.97
C GLU A 149 -5.40 -10.61 5.66
N VAL A 150 -4.77 -10.31 4.53
CA VAL A 150 -3.52 -10.94 4.11
C VAL A 150 -2.53 -9.86 3.71
N PHE A 151 -1.37 -9.87 4.36
CA PHE A 151 -0.24 -8.99 4.08
C PHE A 151 0.92 -9.81 3.53
N ASP A 152 1.29 -9.57 2.30
CA ASP A 152 2.51 -10.14 1.71
C ASP A 152 3.60 -9.09 1.68
N PHE A 153 4.75 -9.41 2.27
CA PHE A 153 5.91 -8.54 2.36
C PHE A 153 6.98 -9.01 1.39
N PHE A 154 7.51 -8.06 0.64
CA PHE A 154 8.59 -8.27 -0.32
C PHE A 154 9.77 -7.37 0.04
N PHE A 155 10.97 -7.94 0.03
CA PHE A 155 12.20 -7.22 0.35
C PHE A 155 13.30 -7.56 -0.66
N GLU A 156 14.27 -6.66 -0.75
CA GLU A 156 15.53 -6.91 -1.42
C GLU A 156 16.33 -7.95 -0.61
N THR A 157 16.86 -9.00 -1.27
CA THR A 157 17.66 -10.07 -0.66
C THR A 157 19.16 -9.80 -0.77
#